data_2e108cf4b18b9f1d098ce76428eaf2c2
#
_entry.id   2e108cf4b18b9f1d098ce76428eaf2c2
#
_cell.length_a   1.000
_cell.length_b   1.000
_cell.length_c   1.000
_cell.angle_alpha   90.00
_cell.angle_beta   90.00
_cell.angle_gamma   90.00
#
_symmetry.space_group_name_H-M   'P 1'
#
loop_
_entity.id
_entity.type
_entity.pdbx_description
1 polymer ?
#
loop_
_entity_poly.entity_id
_entity_poly.type
_entity_poly.pdbx_seq_one_letter_code
_entity_poly.pdbx_strand_id
1 'polypeptide(L)'
;MYYDYKVKIPEVKGKIYERTIKGVVYINYEYDRIYKPDKKYNIPKRTTIGKKCDDDPEMMYPNPNFLTYFPDAELPEDQGRDARSSCLRIGTWIVIEKLMVESLLDKIISGLYSDDRGTGLFLDLAAYYLTTENNAGQYYPDYAYNHPHFTPEYKIYSDSTVSTFISQISVEDSVSFQNEWNAVRKKQDKIYISYDSTNKNCQAGDIEIVEFGHAKEDRVLPIFNYSIAYDCNNRKPLFYETYPGSIVDISQFQLMLNKAVSYRYKNAGFILDRGYFSRENIRYMDHLGYDFVIMVKGMKSFVNDKIREVQGSFEEKRQYTIRRYQV
;
A
#
# COMPACT_ATOMS: atom_id res chain seq x y z
N MET A 1 21.38 10.10 1.18
CA MET A 1 21.21 10.97 -0.01
C MET A 1 22.02 12.22 0.20
N TYR A 2 22.64 12.81 -0.85
CA TYR A 2 23.35 14.08 -0.83
C TYR A 2 22.56 15.07 -1.64
N TYR A 3 22.53 16.33 -1.18
CA TYR A 3 21.89 17.40 -1.95
C TYR A 3 22.74 17.72 -3.18
N ASP A 4 22.13 18.28 -4.20
CA ASP A 4 22.78 18.62 -5.49
C ASP A 4 23.41 20.03 -5.53
N TYR A 5 23.32 20.76 -4.40
CA TYR A 5 24.00 22.04 -4.21
C TYR A 5 25.27 21.89 -3.38
N LYS A 6 26.20 22.81 -3.60
CA LYS A 6 27.49 22.84 -2.90
C LYS A 6 27.44 23.81 -1.72
N VAL A 7 28.03 23.39 -0.61
CA VAL A 7 28.26 24.25 0.56
C VAL A 7 29.75 24.23 0.96
N LYS A 8 30.20 25.27 1.62
CA LYS A 8 31.57 25.30 2.16
C LYS A 8 31.70 24.23 3.25
N ILE A 9 32.83 23.52 3.25
CA ILE A 9 33.14 22.55 4.31
C ILE A 9 33.32 23.34 5.63
N PRO A 10 32.60 22.97 6.72
CA PRO A 10 32.68 23.73 7.98
C PRO A 10 34.07 23.73 8.58
N GLU A 11 34.55 24.88 8.99
CA GLU A 11 35.84 25.03 9.65
C GLU A 11 35.70 24.84 11.17
N VAL A 12 35.58 23.59 11.63
CA VAL A 12 35.54 23.25 13.06
C VAL A 12 36.86 22.56 13.44
N LYS A 13 37.75 23.28 14.10
CA LYS A 13 39.09 22.78 14.44
C LYS A 13 39.07 21.45 15.17
N GLY A 14 39.71 20.44 14.56
CA GLY A 14 39.85 19.11 15.15
C GLY A 14 38.60 18.25 15.19
N LYS A 15 37.49 18.62 14.48
CA LYS A 15 36.25 17.87 14.43
C LYS A 15 35.83 17.48 13.03
N ILE A 16 36.45 18.00 11.98
CA ILE A 16 36.19 17.64 10.59
C ILE A 16 37.26 16.68 10.10
N TYR A 17 36.84 15.59 9.47
CA TYR A 17 37.70 14.53 8.98
C TYR A 17 37.28 14.06 7.60
N GLU A 18 38.24 13.83 6.73
CA GLU A 18 38.05 13.22 5.44
C GLU A 18 38.16 11.68 5.53
N ARG A 19 37.31 10.97 4.82
CA ARG A 19 37.38 9.52 4.67
C ARG A 19 37.11 9.12 3.24
N THR A 20 38.10 8.47 2.62
CA THR A 20 37.95 7.96 1.25
C THR A 20 37.39 6.56 1.25
N ILE A 21 36.33 6.33 0.49
CA ILE A 21 35.69 5.00 0.27
C ILE A 21 35.48 4.85 -1.24
N LYS A 22 36.09 3.84 -1.84
CA LYS A 22 35.95 3.54 -3.28
C LYS A 22 36.22 4.75 -4.19
N GLY A 23 37.22 5.55 -3.86
CA GLY A 23 37.62 6.75 -4.64
C GLY A 23 36.79 8.01 -4.36
N VAL A 24 35.75 7.92 -3.52
CA VAL A 24 34.94 9.07 -3.12
C VAL A 24 35.33 9.55 -1.75
N VAL A 25 35.55 10.86 -1.59
CA VAL A 25 35.91 11.49 -0.33
C VAL A 25 34.68 11.98 0.41
N TYR A 26 34.44 11.46 1.60
CA TYR A 26 33.35 11.83 2.49
C TYR A 26 33.85 12.73 3.62
N ILE A 27 33.07 13.76 3.95
CA ILE A 27 33.33 14.67 5.06
C ILE A 27 32.55 14.17 6.28
N ASN A 28 33.30 13.92 7.37
CA ASN A 28 32.75 13.46 8.63
C ASN A 28 32.92 14.52 9.72
N TYR A 29 31.89 14.70 10.53
CA TYR A 29 31.87 15.58 11.68
C TYR A 29 31.85 14.77 12.97
N GLU A 30 32.79 15.12 13.90
CA GLU A 30 32.83 14.58 15.25
C GLU A 30 31.99 15.44 16.18
N TYR A 31 30.76 14.94 16.46
CA TYR A 31 29.76 15.71 17.22
C TYR A 31 29.82 15.44 18.73
N ASP A 32 30.42 14.30 19.17
CA ASP A 32 30.48 13.91 20.58
C ASP A 32 31.64 12.94 20.83
N ARG A 33 31.96 12.71 22.11
CA ARG A 33 32.94 11.71 22.57
C ARG A 33 32.40 10.96 23.77
N ILE A 34 32.43 9.63 23.75
CA ILE A 34 32.06 8.79 24.88
C ILE A 34 33.31 8.21 25.53
N TYR A 35 33.44 8.44 26.83
CA TYR A 35 34.48 7.80 27.62
C TYR A 35 34.14 6.31 27.84
N LYS A 36 35.04 5.42 27.48
CA LYS A 36 34.93 3.98 27.76
C LYS A 36 35.87 3.62 28.95
N PRO A 37 35.28 3.30 30.13
CA PRO A 37 36.07 2.95 31.33
C PRO A 37 37.02 1.76 31.12
N ASP A 38 36.56 0.75 30.38
CA ASP A 38 37.31 -0.49 30.12
C ASP A 38 38.61 -0.23 29.34
N LYS A 39 38.58 0.80 28.47
CA LYS A 39 39.71 1.11 27.59
C LYS A 39 40.47 2.37 28.01
N LYS A 40 40.04 3.11 29.03
CA LYS A 40 40.59 4.34 29.58
C LYS A 40 40.81 5.44 28.55
N TYR A 41 39.97 5.48 27.47
CA TYR A 41 40.04 6.58 26.49
C TYR A 41 38.66 6.96 25.97
N ASN A 42 38.58 8.13 25.33
CA ASN A 42 37.36 8.63 24.71
C ASN A 42 37.25 8.13 23.29
N ILE A 43 36.08 7.55 22.94
CA ILE A 43 35.73 7.16 21.55
C ILE A 43 34.97 8.31 20.92
N PRO A 44 35.43 8.84 19.77
CA PRO A 44 34.71 9.87 19.06
C PRO A 44 33.48 9.33 18.37
N LYS A 45 32.35 10.03 18.51
CA LYS A 45 31.15 9.82 17.72
C LYS A 45 31.20 10.70 16.48
N ARG A 46 31.14 10.10 15.32
CA ARG A 46 31.24 10.78 14.04
C ARG A 46 30.04 10.47 13.17
N THR A 47 29.59 11.44 12.40
CA THR A 47 28.60 11.28 11.35
C THR A 47 29.10 11.86 10.04
N THR A 48 28.70 11.29 8.91
CA THR A 48 29.00 11.87 7.61
C THR A 48 28.05 13.03 7.36
N ILE A 49 28.60 14.19 7.00
CA ILE A 49 27.85 15.42 6.73
C ILE A 49 27.85 15.82 5.26
N GLY A 50 28.75 15.28 4.46
CA GLY A 50 28.81 15.61 3.04
C GLY A 50 29.73 14.69 2.25
N LYS A 51 29.70 14.87 0.91
CA LYS A 51 30.64 14.30 -0.06
C LYS A 51 31.46 15.46 -0.64
N LYS A 52 32.76 15.36 -0.60
CA LYS A 52 33.69 16.42 -1.13
C LYS A 52 33.46 16.58 -2.63
N CYS A 53 33.50 17.81 -3.13
CA CYS A 53 33.45 18.08 -4.56
C CYS A 53 34.79 17.72 -5.21
N ASP A 54 34.72 17.18 -6.42
CA ASP A 54 35.95 16.81 -7.18
C ASP A 54 36.58 18.02 -7.83
N ASP A 55 35.79 19.06 -8.14
CA ASP A 55 36.18 20.28 -8.85
C ASP A 55 36.52 21.47 -7.90
N ASP A 56 36.16 21.38 -6.61
CA ASP A 56 36.41 22.40 -5.61
C ASP A 56 36.72 21.77 -4.24
N PRO A 57 38.00 21.78 -3.78
CA PRO A 57 38.39 21.11 -2.56
C PRO A 57 37.85 21.76 -1.27
N GLU A 58 37.39 23.01 -1.30
CA GLU A 58 36.76 23.68 -0.16
C GLU A 58 35.28 23.44 -0.03
N MET A 59 34.67 22.85 -1.05
CA MET A 59 33.22 22.63 -1.14
C MET A 59 32.86 21.16 -1.00
N MET A 60 31.62 20.91 -0.53
CA MET A 60 31.04 19.57 -0.45
C MET A 60 29.57 19.59 -0.87
N TYR A 61 29.06 18.45 -1.31
CA TYR A 61 27.64 18.17 -1.43
C TYR A 61 27.11 17.72 -0.06
N PRO A 62 26.30 18.53 0.64
CA PRO A 62 25.86 18.21 1.99
C PRO A 62 24.78 17.10 1.98
N ASN A 63 24.54 16.54 3.16
CA ASN A 63 23.43 15.63 3.41
C ASN A 63 22.55 16.15 4.57
N PRO A 64 21.41 15.49 4.94
CA PRO A 64 20.56 15.95 6.03
C PRO A 64 21.29 16.14 7.38
N ASN A 65 22.32 15.34 7.66
CA ASN A 65 23.10 15.51 8.89
C ASN A 65 23.82 16.86 8.95
N PHE A 66 24.24 17.38 7.79
CA PHE A 66 24.85 18.70 7.74
C PHE A 66 23.91 19.78 8.27
N LEU A 67 22.65 19.79 7.80
CA LEU A 67 21.65 20.76 8.27
C LEU A 67 21.30 20.57 9.75
N THR A 68 21.37 19.33 10.25
CA THR A 68 21.12 19.04 11.67
C THR A 68 22.21 19.63 12.58
N TYR A 69 23.48 19.53 12.18
CA TYR A 69 24.60 19.96 13.03
C TYR A 69 25.10 21.39 12.74
N PHE A 70 24.71 21.94 11.59
CA PHE A 70 25.09 23.30 11.13
C PHE A 70 23.84 24.04 10.64
N PRO A 71 22.85 24.30 11.52
CA PRO A 71 21.58 24.92 11.09
C PRO A 71 21.75 26.37 10.60
N ASP A 72 22.80 27.05 11.07
CA ASP A 72 23.10 28.45 10.70
C ASP A 72 24.08 28.56 9.52
N ALA A 73 24.41 27.45 8.84
CA ALA A 73 25.30 27.48 7.70
C ALA A 73 24.68 28.29 6.54
N GLU A 74 25.48 29.11 5.90
CA GLU A 74 25.10 29.79 4.67
C GLU A 74 24.85 28.76 3.58
N LEU A 75 23.59 28.60 3.23
CA LEU A 75 23.19 27.81 2.07
C LEU A 75 23.23 28.69 0.83
N PRO A 76 23.56 28.14 -0.36
CA PRO A 76 23.40 28.90 -1.59
C PRO A 76 21.99 29.44 -1.64
N GLU A 77 21.82 30.69 -2.04
CA GLU A 77 20.51 31.23 -2.34
C GLU A 77 19.82 30.24 -3.29
N ASP A 78 18.66 29.78 -2.86
CA ASP A 78 17.88 28.83 -3.62
C ASP A 78 17.59 29.48 -4.99
N GLN A 79 18.35 29.08 -6.02
CA GLN A 79 18.16 29.60 -7.38
C GLN A 79 16.87 29.03 -7.95
N GLY A 80 15.80 29.02 -7.14
CA GLY A 80 14.47 28.69 -7.59
C GLY A 80 14.34 27.35 -8.32
N ARG A 81 15.18 26.37 -7.98
CA ARG A 81 14.81 24.98 -8.19
C ARG A 81 13.75 24.67 -7.13
N ASP A 82 12.54 25.10 -7.44
CA ASP A 82 11.39 24.53 -6.79
C ASP A 82 11.66 23.02 -6.68
N ALA A 83 11.63 22.50 -5.48
CA ALA A 83 11.80 21.05 -5.24
C ALA A 83 10.76 20.23 -6.02
N ARG A 84 10.05 20.85 -6.93
CA ARG A 84 8.93 20.40 -7.72
C ARG A 84 8.96 20.99 -9.14
N SER A 85 8.44 20.22 -10.09
CA SER A 85 8.24 20.69 -11.46
C SER A 85 7.21 21.83 -11.52
N SER A 86 7.47 22.85 -12.35
CA SER A 86 6.49 23.88 -12.70
C SER A 86 5.36 23.35 -13.61
N CYS A 87 5.55 22.16 -14.20
CA CYS A 87 4.57 21.50 -15.06
C CYS A 87 4.08 20.21 -14.39
N LEU A 88 2.82 20.19 -13.96
CA LEU A 88 2.24 19.06 -13.25
C LEU A 88 1.34 18.21 -14.14
N ARG A 89 1.39 16.89 -13.92
CA ARG A 89 0.51 15.91 -14.57
C ARG A 89 -0.78 15.78 -13.77
N ILE A 90 -1.82 16.51 -14.18
CA ILE A 90 -3.06 16.61 -13.40
C ILE A 90 -4.18 15.66 -13.86
N GLY A 91 -4.07 14.99 -15.00
CA GLY A 91 -5.19 14.24 -15.58
C GLY A 91 -5.73 13.15 -14.66
N THR A 92 -4.89 12.22 -14.24
CA THR A 92 -5.26 11.14 -13.30
C THR A 92 -5.61 11.69 -11.92
N TRP A 93 -4.91 12.72 -11.47
CA TRP A 93 -5.15 13.38 -10.20
C TRP A 93 -6.59 13.86 -10.02
N ILE A 94 -7.16 14.58 -10.99
CA ILE A 94 -8.54 15.10 -10.92
C ILE A 94 -9.54 13.97 -10.71
N VAL A 95 -9.33 12.80 -11.35
CA VAL A 95 -10.19 11.64 -11.19
C VAL A 95 -10.04 11.04 -9.80
N ILE A 96 -8.81 10.87 -9.32
CA ILE A 96 -8.51 10.30 -8.01
C ILE A 96 -9.06 11.20 -6.90
N GLU A 97 -8.79 12.49 -6.93
CA GLU A 97 -9.29 13.46 -5.95
C GLU A 97 -10.81 13.43 -5.87
N LYS A 98 -11.50 13.46 -7.02
CA LYS A 98 -12.95 13.37 -7.06
C LYS A 98 -13.47 12.09 -6.42
N LEU A 99 -12.89 10.94 -6.75
CA LEU A 99 -13.29 9.65 -6.18
C LEU A 99 -13.03 9.57 -4.68
N MET A 100 -11.93 10.10 -4.19
CA MET A 100 -11.61 10.16 -2.76
C MET A 100 -12.63 10.99 -1.98
N VAL A 101 -12.97 12.17 -2.48
CA VAL A 101 -13.97 13.05 -1.86
C VAL A 101 -15.38 12.43 -1.92
N GLU A 102 -15.82 11.93 -3.08
CA GLU A 102 -17.14 11.31 -3.24
C GLU A 102 -17.32 10.04 -2.38
N SER A 103 -16.23 9.32 -2.12
CA SER A 103 -16.24 8.13 -1.26
C SER A 103 -16.03 8.45 0.22
N LEU A 104 -15.77 9.70 0.60
CA LEU A 104 -15.39 10.14 1.94
C LEU A 104 -14.06 9.55 2.42
N LEU A 105 -13.23 9.07 1.52
CA LEU A 105 -11.96 8.44 1.85
C LEU A 105 -10.98 9.42 2.51
N ASP A 106 -10.94 10.65 2.03
CA ASP A 106 -10.18 11.75 2.60
C ASP A 106 -10.49 11.96 4.09
N LYS A 107 -11.78 11.97 4.46
CA LYS A 107 -12.24 12.14 5.84
C LYS A 107 -11.95 10.93 6.72
N ILE A 108 -12.12 9.72 6.17
CA ILE A 108 -11.83 8.49 6.91
C ILE A 108 -10.34 8.41 7.21
N ILE A 109 -9.48 8.68 6.23
CA ILE A 109 -8.02 8.66 6.44
C ILE A 109 -7.58 9.77 7.39
N SER A 110 -8.15 10.98 7.31
CA SER A 110 -7.83 12.05 8.27
C SER A 110 -8.26 11.73 9.71
N GLY A 111 -9.23 10.85 9.89
CA GLY A 111 -9.61 10.35 11.21
C GLY A 111 -8.64 9.34 11.82
N LEU A 112 -7.81 8.70 10.99
CA LEU A 112 -6.82 7.71 11.44
C LEU A 112 -5.49 8.34 11.86
N TYR A 113 -5.11 9.45 11.24
CA TYR A 113 -3.87 10.15 11.51
C TYR A 113 -4.11 11.42 12.31
N SER A 114 -3.24 11.69 13.26
CA SER A 114 -3.35 12.86 14.15
C SER A 114 -2.93 14.18 13.47
N ASP A 115 -2.31 14.12 12.31
CA ASP A 115 -1.82 15.28 11.57
C ASP A 115 -2.11 15.22 10.08
N ASP A 116 -2.16 16.39 9.45
CA ASP A 116 -2.43 16.54 8.03
C ASP A 116 -1.30 15.99 7.14
N ARG A 117 -0.08 15.87 7.67
CA ARG A 117 1.08 15.36 6.93
C ARG A 117 1.00 13.85 6.75
N GLY A 118 0.65 13.12 7.80
CA GLY A 118 0.42 11.68 7.72
C GLY A 118 -0.75 11.34 6.80
N THR A 119 -1.87 12.06 6.95
CA THR A 119 -3.03 11.97 6.06
C THR A 119 -2.63 12.22 4.60
N GLY A 120 -1.94 13.34 4.34
CA GLY A 120 -1.51 13.72 3.00
C GLY A 120 -0.59 12.69 2.38
N LEU A 121 0.43 12.23 3.11
CA LEU A 121 1.38 11.22 2.60
C LEU A 121 0.69 9.89 2.28
N PHE A 122 -0.27 9.44 3.11
CA PHE A 122 -1.04 8.22 2.82
C PHE A 122 -1.80 8.35 1.50
N LEU A 123 -2.51 9.47 1.31
CA LEU A 123 -3.30 9.73 0.09
C LEU A 123 -2.40 9.90 -1.14
N ASP A 124 -1.25 10.54 -0.98
CA ASP A 124 -0.25 10.68 -2.05
C ASP A 124 0.32 9.32 -2.50
N LEU A 125 0.62 8.43 -1.56
CA LEU A 125 1.08 7.07 -1.85
C LEU A 125 -0.01 6.24 -2.53
N ALA A 126 -1.28 6.40 -2.13
CA ALA A 126 -2.40 5.76 -2.81
C ALA A 126 -2.54 6.29 -4.24
N ALA A 127 -2.43 7.60 -4.47
CA ALA A 127 -2.46 8.21 -5.79
C ALA A 127 -1.27 7.76 -6.66
N TYR A 128 -0.08 7.69 -6.08
CA TYR A 128 1.12 7.16 -6.72
C TYR A 128 0.90 5.73 -7.22
N TYR A 129 0.42 4.84 -6.34
CA TYR A 129 0.15 3.45 -6.69
C TYR A 129 -0.90 3.33 -7.82
N LEU A 130 -2.02 4.05 -7.69
CA LEU A 130 -3.10 4.03 -8.69
C LEU A 130 -2.68 4.57 -10.06
N THR A 131 -1.73 5.52 -10.08
CA THR A 131 -1.28 6.17 -11.33
C THR A 131 -0.20 5.37 -12.03
N THR A 132 0.70 4.73 -11.27
CA THR A 132 1.91 4.10 -11.80
C THR A 132 1.86 2.57 -11.76
N GLU A 133 0.92 1.98 -11.03
CA GLU A 133 0.85 0.56 -10.68
C GLU A 133 2.12 0.07 -9.94
N ASN A 134 2.93 1.02 -9.42
CA ASN A 134 4.17 0.75 -8.72
C ASN A 134 4.01 1.04 -7.22
N ASN A 135 4.35 0.08 -6.38
CA ASN A 135 4.28 0.19 -4.92
C ASN A 135 5.66 0.38 -4.26
N ALA A 136 6.73 0.46 -5.03
CA ALA A 136 8.07 0.65 -4.48
C ALA A 136 8.28 2.11 -4.05
N GLY A 137 8.30 2.36 -2.74
CA GLY A 137 8.41 3.69 -2.14
C GLY A 137 9.62 4.51 -2.61
N GLN A 138 10.68 3.85 -3.06
CA GLN A 138 11.88 4.51 -3.60
C GLN A 138 11.63 5.39 -4.84
N TYR A 139 10.58 5.12 -5.62
CA TYR A 139 10.24 5.90 -6.81
C TYR A 139 9.16 6.96 -6.55
N TYR A 140 8.62 7.00 -5.33
CA TYR A 140 7.64 8.03 -4.96
C TYR A 140 8.17 9.46 -5.14
N PRO A 141 9.42 9.82 -4.76
CA PRO A 141 9.92 11.18 -4.96
C PRO A 141 9.90 11.64 -6.42
N ASP A 142 10.22 10.74 -7.36
CA ASP A 142 10.20 11.04 -8.81
C ASP A 142 8.77 11.29 -9.31
N TYR A 143 7.80 10.50 -8.82
CA TYR A 143 6.39 10.72 -9.09
C TYR A 143 5.92 12.06 -8.50
N ALA A 144 6.22 12.30 -7.25
CA ALA A 144 5.79 13.48 -6.51
C ALA A 144 6.33 14.78 -7.14
N TYR A 145 7.50 14.73 -7.77
CA TYR A 145 8.12 15.88 -8.40
C TYR A 145 7.22 16.57 -9.46
N ASN A 146 6.42 15.81 -10.19
CA ASN A 146 5.61 16.34 -11.29
C ASN A 146 4.11 16.00 -11.21
N HIS A 147 3.61 15.62 -10.04
CA HIS A 147 2.19 15.40 -9.78
C HIS A 147 1.68 16.28 -8.63
N PRO A 148 0.38 16.62 -8.59
CA PRO A 148 -0.23 17.27 -7.43
C PRO A 148 -0.13 16.39 -6.17
N HIS A 149 -0.23 17.00 -4.99
CA HIS A 149 -0.15 16.33 -3.69
C HIS A 149 -1.36 16.66 -2.81
N PHE A 150 -1.72 15.69 -1.95
CA PHE A 150 -2.57 15.91 -0.79
C PHE A 150 -1.75 16.42 0.41
N THR A 151 -0.45 16.10 0.47
CA THR A 151 0.45 16.61 1.49
C THR A 151 0.49 18.14 1.47
N PRO A 152 0.29 18.81 2.65
CA PRO A 152 0.41 20.26 2.78
C PRO A 152 1.76 20.78 2.27
N GLU A 153 1.76 22.03 1.80
CA GLU A 153 2.96 22.73 1.32
C GLU A 153 3.67 22.02 0.16
N TYR A 154 2.99 21.07 -0.47
CA TYR A 154 3.53 20.26 -1.57
C TYR A 154 4.88 19.59 -1.25
N LYS A 155 5.07 19.22 -0.01
CA LYS A 155 6.32 18.60 0.44
C LYS A 155 6.52 17.22 -0.19
N ILE A 156 7.69 17.03 -0.80
CA ILE A 156 8.12 15.73 -1.33
C ILE A 156 8.92 15.00 -0.23
N TYR A 157 8.44 13.83 0.17
CA TYR A 157 9.13 13.00 1.14
C TYR A 157 10.13 12.07 0.46
N SER A 158 11.27 11.84 1.13
CA SER A 158 12.27 10.89 0.66
C SER A 158 11.77 9.44 0.77
N ASP A 159 12.41 8.54 0.02
CA ASP A 159 12.19 7.10 0.09
C ASP A 159 12.32 6.52 1.51
N SER A 160 13.30 6.99 2.27
CA SER A 160 13.49 6.57 3.66
C SER A 160 12.34 7.03 4.58
N THR A 161 11.81 8.24 4.36
CA THR A 161 10.64 8.73 5.10
C THR A 161 9.39 7.93 4.74
N VAL A 162 9.18 7.63 3.45
CA VAL A 162 8.09 6.78 2.97
C VAL A 162 8.18 5.39 3.59
N SER A 163 9.36 4.77 3.59
CA SER A 163 9.57 3.46 4.22
C SER A 163 9.25 3.47 5.71
N THR A 164 9.73 4.49 6.43
CA THR A 164 9.42 4.66 7.86
C THR A 164 7.92 4.83 8.10
N PHE A 165 7.26 5.65 7.30
CA PHE A 165 5.82 5.87 7.40
C PHE A 165 5.03 4.57 7.18
N ILE A 166 5.33 3.83 6.11
CA ILE A 166 4.65 2.55 5.82
C ILE A 166 4.85 1.54 6.96
N SER A 167 6.06 1.46 7.54
CA SER A 167 6.35 0.54 8.65
C SER A 167 5.61 0.87 9.94
N GLN A 168 5.07 2.06 10.08
CA GLN A 168 4.27 2.49 11.23
C GLN A 168 2.78 2.16 11.09
N ILE A 169 2.31 1.81 9.88
CA ILE A 169 0.90 1.44 9.66
C ILE A 169 0.65 0.08 10.33
N SER A 170 -0.23 0.08 11.31
CA SER A 170 -0.53 -1.09 12.12
C SER A 170 -1.73 -1.90 11.57
N VAL A 171 -1.92 -3.10 12.12
CA VAL A 171 -3.13 -3.89 11.87
C VAL A 171 -4.37 -3.18 12.42
N GLU A 172 -4.23 -2.49 13.54
CA GLU A 172 -5.27 -1.71 14.18
C GLU A 172 -5.75 -0.56 13.29
N ASP A 173 -4.84 0.11 12.57
CA ASP A 173 -5.20 1.14 11.58
C ASP A 173 -6.03 0.55 10.44
N SER A 174 -5.66 -0.63 9.95
CA SER A 174 -6.41 -1.36 8.93
C SER A 174 -7.82 -1.73 9.41
N VAL A 175 -7.95 -2.21 10.65
CA VAL A 175 -9.26 -2.52 11.27
C VAL A 175 -10.09 -1.26 11.45
N SER A 176 -9.49 -0.20 11.96
CA SER A 176 -10.16 1.10 12.16
C SER A 176 -10.64 1.68 10.83
N PHE A 177 -9.79 1.66 9.80
CA PHE A 177 -10.17 2.06 8.45
C PHE A 177 -11.40 1.29 7.94
N GLN A 178 -11.39 -0.04 8.04
CA GLN A 178 -12.48 -0.85 7.55
C GLN A 178 -13.78 -0.62 8.35
N ASN A 179 -13.68 -0.38 9.66
CA ASN A 179 -14.82 -0.03 10.51
C ASN A 179 -15.46 1.28 10.06
N GLU A 180 -14.67 2.36 9.94
CA GLU A 180 -15.15 3.66 9.47
C GLU A 180 -15.68 3.60 8.05
N TRP A 181 -14.97 2.89 7.15
CA TRP A 181 -15.41 2.67 5.78
C TRP A 181 -16.78 1.99 5.68
N ASN A 182 -17.08 1.06 6.57
CA ASN A 182 -18.37 0.39 6.62
C ASN A 182 -19.43 1.14 7.44
N ALA A 183 -19.03 2.02 8.37
CA ALA A 183 -19.95 2.82 9.18
C ALA A 183 -20.69 3.88 8.35
N VAL A 184 -20.01 4.53 7.41
CA VAL A 184 -20.59 5.59 6.56
C VAL A 184 -21.56 5.08 5.50
N ARG A 185 -21.76 3.76 5.37
CA ARG A 185 -22.58 3.16 4.31
C ARG A 185 -24.01 2.91 4.77
N LYS A 186 -24.97 3.17 3.87
CA LYS A 186 -26.37 2.76 4.05
C LYS A 186 -26.48 1.25 3.84
N LYS A 187 -27.05 0.52 4.81
CA LYS A 187 -27.14 -0.96 4.81
C LYS A 187 -28.58 -1.48 4.71
N GLN A 188 -29.50 -0.64 4.22
CA GLN A 188 -30.93 -0.97 4.19
C GLN A 188 -31.34 -1.77 2.94
N ASP A 189 -30.64 -1.54 1.83
CA ASP A 189 -30.98 -2.19 0.56
C ASP A 189 -30.33 -3.57 0.45
N LYS A 190 -30.97 -4.46 -0.30
CA LYS A 190 -30.37 -5.76 -0.65
C LYS A 190 -29.19 -5.52 -1.58
N ILE A 191 -28.02 -6.05 -1.20
CA ILE A 191 -26.82 -6.00 -2.03
C ILE A 191 -26.35 -7.39 -2.41
N TYR A 192 -25.61 -7.48 -3.51
CA TYR A 192 -24.91 -8.70 -3.91
C TYR A 192 -23.42 -8.50 -3.72
N ILE A 193 -22.82 -9.33 -2.86
CA ILE A 193 -21.40 -9.30 -2.52
C ILE A 193 -20.69 -10.33 -3.38
N SER A 194 -19.85 -9.87 -4.29
CA SER A 194 -18.84 -10.72 -4.92
C SER A 194 -17.64 -10.84 -3.99
N TYR A 195 -17.22 -12.05 -3.72
CA TYR A 195 -16.02 -12.33 -2.94
C TYR A 195 -15.05 -13.11 -3.78
N ASP A 196 -13.84 -12.62 -3.87
CA ASP A 196 -12.75 -13.27 -4.61
C ASP A 196 -11.43 -13.10 -3.89
N SER A 197 -10.53 -14.04 -4.14
CA SER A 197 -9.19 -14.09 -3.55
C SER A 197 -8.11 -14.12 -4.63
N THR A 198 -6.99 -13.53 -4.30
CA THR A 198 -5.77 -13.63 -5.08
C THR A 198 -4.60 -13.84 -4.16
N ASN A 199 -3.40 -14.03 -4.72
CA ASN A 199 -2.17 -14.05 -3.95
C ASN A 199 -1.08 -13.29 -4.68
N LYS A 200 -0.07 -12.90 -3.90
CA LYS A 200 1.13 -12.22 -4.38
C LYS A 200 2.35 -12.96 -3.88
N ASN A 201 3.32 -13.15 -4.77
CA ASN A 201 4.62 -13.64 -4.37
C ASN A 201 5.33 -12.58 -3.53
N CYS A 202 5.97 -13.00 -2.45
CA CYS A 202 6.73 -12.13 -1.57
C CYS A 202 7.99 -12.86 -1.11
N GLN A 203 9.14 -12.20 -1.19
CA GLN A 203 10.43 -12.75 -0.76
C GLN A 203 10.89 -12.21 0.61
N ALA A 204 10.07 -11.40 1.27
CA ALA A 204 10.36 -10.91 2.60
C ALA A 204 10.26 -12.05 3.63
N GLY A 205 11.38 -12.39 4.24
CA GLY A 205 11.47 -13.51 5.18
C GLY A 205 11.01 -13.20 6.60
N ASP A 206 10.63 -11.96 6.88
CA ASP A 206 10.23 -11.45 8.19
C ASP A 206 8.72 -11.15 8.32
N ILE A 207 7.94 -11.50 7.30
CA ILE A 207 6.48 -11.31 7.30
C ILE A 207 5.80 -12.65 7.61
N GLU A 208 5.15 -12.76 8.76
CA GLU A 208 4.55 -13.99 9.26
C GLU A 208 3.52 -14.64 8.33
N ILE A 209 2.77 -13.84 7.55
CA ILE A 209 1.75 -14.36 6.63
C ILE A 209 2.32 -14.83 5.29
N VAL A 210 3.63 -14.65 5.06
CA VAL A 210 4.31 -15.08 3.84
C VAL A 210 4.75 -16.53 3.97
N GLU A 211 4.03 -17.41 3.30
CA GLU A 211 4.22 -18.85 3.38
C GLU A 211 4.14 -19.51 2.01
N PHE A 212 4.67 -20.72 1.87
CA PHE A 212 4.48 -21.51 0.66
C PHE A 212 3.02 -21.99 0.55
N GLY A 213 2.44 -21.83 -0.63
CA GLY A 213 1.06 -22.19 -0.93
C GLY A 213 0.81 -22.34 -2.44
N HIS A 214 -0.45 -22.20 -2.84
CA HIS A 214 -0.84 -22.30 -4.25
C HIS A 214 -0.65 -20.97 -5.00
N ALA A 215 0.61 -20.63 -5.31
CA ALA A 215 0.93 -19.41 -6.05
C ALA A 215 0.28 -19.38 -7.43
N LYS A 216 -0.31 -18.23 -7.80
CA LYS A 216 -0.89 -17.99 -9.14
C LYS A 216 0.18 -17.62 -10.17
N GLU A 217 1.22 -16.90 -9.76
CA GLU A 217 2.29 -16.42 -10.62
C GLU A 217 3.51 -17.36 -10.54
N ASP A 218 4.36 -17.23 -9.54
CA ASP A 218 5.56 -18.05 -9.38
C ASP A 218 5.37 -19.07 -8.26
N ARG A 219 5.37 -20.38 -8.62
CA ARG A 219 5.16 -21.49 -7.69
C ARG A 219 6.37 -21.81 -6.82
N VAL A 220 7.52 -21.27 -7.14
CA VAL A 220 8.77 -21.49 -6.38
C VAL A 220 8.91 -20.50 -5.23
N LEU A 221 8.18 -19.41 -5.28
CA LEU A 221 8.24 -18.35 -4.27
C LEU A 221 7.09 -18.46 -3.26
N PRO A 222 7.33 -18.09 -1.99
CA PRO A 222 6.27 -17.98 -1.00
C PRO A 222 5.30 -16.84 -1.36
N ILE A 223 4.10 -16.92 -0.82
CA ILE A 223 2.99 -16.00 -1.10
C ILE A 223 2.33 -15.56 0.19
N PHE A 224 1.60 -14.47 0.14
CA PHE A 224 0.47 -14.20 1.01
C PHE A 224 -0.82 -14.14 0.19
N ASN A 225 -1.91 -14.52 0.81
CA ASN A 225 -3.24 -14.44 0.22
C ASN A 225 -3.91 -13.13 0.59
N TYR A 226 -4.75 -12.67 -0.31
CA TYR A 226 -5.54 -11.47 -0.13
C TYR A 226 -6.89 -11.66 -0.78
N SER A 227 -7.94 -11.28 -0.10
CA SER A 227 -9.31 -11.38 -0.57
C SER A 227 -10.08 -10.09 -0.38
N ILE A 228 -11.06 -9.85 -1.25
CA ILE A 228 -11.89 -8.66 -1.20
C ILE A 228 -13.35 -9.03 -1.33
N ALA A 229 -14.19 -8.40 -0.49
CA ALA A 229 -15.64 -8.39 -0.62
C ALA A 229 -16.06 -7.12 -1.35
N TYR A 230 -16.80 -7.26 -2.42
CA TYR A 230 -17.18 -6.19 -3.32
C TYR A 230 -18.70 -6.13 -3.51
N ASP A 231 -19.29 -4.96 -3.28
CA ASP A 231 -20.70 -4.69 -3.53
C ASP A 231 -20.94 -4.49 -5.03
N CYS A 232 -21.55 -5.46 -5.67
CA CYS A 232 -21.83 -5.43 -7.12
C CYS A 232 -22.89 -4.38 -7.50
N ASN A 233 -23.82 -4.07 -6.60
CA ASN A 233 -24.88 -3.10 -6.84
C ASN A 233 -24.33 -1.67 -6.86
N ASN A 234 -23.56 -1.32 -5.85
CA ASN A 234 -23.02 0.03 -5.68
C ASN A 234 -21.61 0.19 -6.25
N ARG A 235 -21.00 -0.89 -6.76
CA ARG A 235 -19.65 -0.92 -7.35
C ARG A 235 -18.58 -0.40 -6.40
N LYS A 236 -18.61 -0.89 -5.16
CA LYS A 236 -17.69 -0.44 -4.11
C LYS A 236 -17.09 -1.62 -3.35
N PRO A 237 -15.80 -1.60 -3.01
CA PRO A 237 -15.23 -2.55 -2.08
C PRO A 237 -15.87 -2.34 -0.70
N LEU A 238 -16.08 -3.43 0.04
CA LEU A 238 -16.66 -3.40 1.37
C LEU A 238 -15.58 -3.59 2.44
N PHE A 239 -14.85 -4.67 2.33
CA PHE A 239 -13.75 -5.00 3.23
C PHE A 239 -12.80 -5.98 2.55
N TYR A 240 -11.64 -6.13 3.12
CA TYR A 240 -10.60 -7.05 2.66
C TYR A 240 -10.02 -7.85 3.80
N GLU A 241 -9.34 -8.93 3.46
CA GLU A 241 -8.54 -9.75 4.37
C GLU A 241 -7.21 -10.12 3.73
N THR A 242 -6.16 -10.10 4.54
CA THR A 242 -4.89 -10.74 4.23
C THR A 242 -4.73 -11.96 5.11
N TYR A 243 -4.23 -13.07 4.58
CA TYR A 243 -4.06 -14.31 5.34
C TYR A 243 -2.88 -15.14 4.81
N PRO A 244 -2.36 -16.07 5.63
CA PRO A 244 -1.21 -16.88 5.28
C PRO A 244 -1.33 -17.59 3.94
N GLY A 245 -0.21 -17.67 3.21
CA GLY A 245 -0.15 -18.30 1.89
C GLY A 245 -0.53 -19.78 1.89
N SER A 246 -0.35 -20.49 3.00
CA SER A 246 -0.71 -21.90 3.18
C SER A 246 -2.22 -22.15 3.33
N ILE A 247 -2.99 -21.11 3.72
CA ILE A 247 -4.44 -21.25 3.94
C ILE A 247 -5.18 -21.25 2.59
N VAL A 248 -6.07 -22.22 2.42
CA VAL A 248 -6.90 -22.32 1.23
C VAL A 248 -8.17 -21.47 1.34
N ASP A 249 -8.59 -20.88 0.24
CA ASP A 249 -9.73 -19.94 0.15
C ASP A 249 -11.03 -20.50 0.73
N ILE A 250 -11.27 -21.80 0.59
CA ILE A 250 -12.45 -22.49 1.11
C ILE A 250 -12.60 -22.33 2.63
N SER A 251 -11.47 -22.40 3.37
CA SER A 251 -11.47 -22.27 4.83
C SER A 251 -11.60 -20.83 5.27
N GLN A 252 -11.00 -19.90 4.50
CA GLN A 252 -11.05 -18.46 4.80
C GLN A 252 -12.46 -17.89 4.61
N PHE A 253 -13.29 -18.51 3.77
CA PHE A 253 -14.61 -17.97 3.43
C PHE A 253 -15.55 -17.82 4.63
N GLN A 254 -15.49 -18.72 5.60
CA GLN A 254 -16.33 -18.63 6.82
C GLN A 254 -15.96 -17.41 7.68
N LEU A 255 -14.68 -17.08 7.76
CA LEU A 255 -14.22 -15.86 8.46
C LEU A 255 -14.74 -14.61 7.77
N MET A 256 -14.74 -14.59 6.43
CA MET A 256 -15.32 -13.51 5.65
C MET A 256 -16.82 -13.35 5.90
N LEU A 257 -17.58 -14.43 5.96
CA LEU A 257 -19.02 -14.38 6.29
C LEU A 257 -19.24 -13.79 7.68
N ASN A 258 -18.46 -14.19 8.68
CA ASN A 258 -18.53 -13.62 10.02
C ASN A 258 -18.22 -12.11 10.01
N LYS A 259 -17.27 -11.68 9.20
CA LYS A 259 -16.96 -10.26 9.02
C LYS A 259 -18.12 -9.50 8.39
N ALA A 260 -18.79 -10.07 7.38
CA ALA A 260 -20.01 -9.49 6.80
C ALA A 260 -21.11 -9.32 7.86
N VAL A 261 -21.28 -10.32 8.73
CA VAL A 261 -22.21 -10.26 9.87
C VAL A 261 -21.82 -9.13 10.84
N SER A 262 -20.55 -9.04 11.21
CA SER A 262 -20.05 -8.01 12.14
C SER A 262 -20.29 -6.60 11.62
N TYR A 263 -20.16 -6.39 10.31
CA TYR A 263 -20.50 -5.13 9.64
C TYR A 263 -22.00 -4.95 9.40
N ARG A 264 -22.85 -5.88 9.87
CA ARG A 264 -24.31 -5.81 9.79
C ARG A 264 -24.88 -5.86 8.36
N TYR A 265 -24.21 -6.53 7.44
CA TYR A 265 -24.76 -6.83 6.10
C TYR A 265 -25.78 -7.98 6.18
N LYS A 266 -26.97 -7.69 6.75
CA LYS A 266 -28.00 -8.71 6.97
C LYS A 266 -28.79 -9.06 5.71
N ASN A 267 -28.98 -8.10 4.80
CA ASN A 267 -29.73 -8.27 3.56
C ASN A 267 -28.75 -8.37 2.38
N ALA A 268 -27.94 -9.43 2.38
CA ALA A 268 -26.93 -9.65 1.35
C ALA A 268 -27.13 -11.00 0.66
N GLY A 269 -26.79 -11.04 -0.63
CA GLY A 269 -26.58 -12.27 -1.38
C GLY A 269 -25.10 -12.37 -1.78
N PHE A 270 -24.56 -13.59 -1.85
CA PHE A 270 -23.16 -13.81 -2.24
C PHE A 270 -23.06 -14.36 -3.66
N ILE A 271 -22.11 -13.84 -4.43
CA ILE A 271 -21.77 -14.34 -5.77
C ILE A 271 -20.34 -14.89 -5.67
N LEU A 272 -20.20 -16.19 -5.85
CA LEU A 272 -18.99 -16.92 -5.54
C LEU A 272 -18.56 -17.80 -6.71
N ASP A 273 -17.27 -17.95 -6.90
CA ASP A 273 -16.73 -18.91 -7.83
C ASP A 273 -16.73 -20.34 -7.24
N ARG A 274 -16.39 -21.34 -8.04
CA ARG A 274 -16.34 -22.76 -7.65
C ARG A 274 -15.27 -23.05 -6.59
N GLY A 275 -14.30 -22.15 -6.37
CA GLY A 275 -13.24 -22.29 -5.38
C GLY A 275 -13.80 -22.37 -3.96
N TYR A 276 -14.91 -21.70 -3.72
CA TYR A 276 -15.57 -21.65 -2.40
C TYR A 276 -16.62 -22.74 -2.18
N PHE A 277 -16.86 -23.59 -3.18
CA PHE A 277 -17.91 -24.61 -3.10
C PHE A 277 -17.50 -25.73 -2.14
N SER A 278 -18.17 -25.78 -0.98
CA SER A 278 -18.19 -26.94 -0.08
C SER A 278 -19.57 -27.08 0.56
N ARG A 279 -19.89 -28.29 1.06
CA ARG A 279 -21.15 -28.51 1.78
C ARG A 279 -21.23 -27.68 3.05
N GLU A 280 -20.10 -27.50 3.70
CA GLU A 280 -19.98 -26.72 4.94
C GLU A 280 -20.26 -25.25 4.66
N ASN A 281 -19.67 -24.66 3.63
CA ASN A 281 -19.88 -23.26 3.24
C ASN A 281 -21.34 -23.00 2.83
N ILE A 282 -21.95 -23.91 2.06
CA ILE A 282 -23.37 -23.81 1.70
C ILE A 282 -24.26 -23.83 2.94
N ARG A 283 -24.04 -24.79 3.85
CA ARG A 283 -24.81 -24.87 5.09
C ARG A 283 -24.62 -23.66 5.97
N TYR A 284 -23.41 -23.11 5.99
CA TYR A 284 -23.10 -21.94 6.79
C TYR A 284 -23.78 -20.68 6.27
N MET A 285 -23.79 -20.45 4.94
CA MET A 285 -24.57 -19.37 4.32
C MET A 285 -26.06 -19.50 4.59
N ASP A 286 -26.60 -20.70 4.42
CA ASP A 286 -28.03 -21.02 4.68
C ASP A 286 -28.38 -20.74 6.16
N HIS A 287 -27.55 -21.20 7.10
CA HIS A 287 -27.74 -20.94 8.54
C HIS A 287 -27.73 -19.44 8.87
N LEU A 288 -26.91 -18.64 8.19
CA LEU A 288 -26.87 -17.18 8.36
C LEU A 288 -27.99 -16.46 7.63
N GLY A 289 -28.81 -17.17 6.84
CA GLY A 289 -29.92 -16.62 6.08
C GLY A 289 -29.48 -15.80 4.85
N TYR A 290 -28.31 -16.06 4.30
CA TYR A 290 -27.82 -15.40 3.11
C TYR A 290 -28.27 -16.11 1.83
N ASP A 291 -28.74 -15.34 0.86
CA ASP A 291 -28.88 -15.83 -0.52
C ASP A 291 -27.48 -16.01 -1.15
N PHE A 292 -27.37 -16.96 -2.08
CA PHE A 292 -26.09 -17.12 -2.79
C PHE A 292 -26.28 -17.69 -4.20
N VAL A 293 -25.31 -17.34 -5.05
CA VAL A 293 -25.08 -17.95 -6.35
C VAL A 293 -23.63 -18.45 -6.35
N ILE A 294 -23.46 -19.75 -6.52
CA ILE A 294 -22.13 -20.38 -6.50
C ILE A 294 -22.01 -21.42 -7.60
N MET A 295 -20.84 -21.45 -8.25
CA MET A 295 -20.54 -22.48 -9.24
C MET A 295 -20.27 -23.82 -8.56
N VAL A 296 -20.96 -24.88 -9.02
CA VAL A 296 -20.81 -26.23 -8.46
C VAL A 296 -19.50 -26.88 -8.88
N LYS A 297 -18.81 -27.52 -7.92
CA LYS A 297 -17.56 -28.24 -8.13
C LYS A 297 -17.71 -29.71 -7.71
N GLY A 298 -17.14 -30.63 -8.51
CA GLY A 298 -17.00 -32.04 -8.12
C GLY A 298 -18.29 -32.89 -8.25
N MET A 299 -19.43 -32.32 -8.64
CA MET A 299 -20.71 -33.03 -8.76
C MET A 299 -21.06 -33.30 -10.23
N LYS A 300 -20.12 -33.91 -11.00
CA LYS A 300 -20.26 -34.11 -12.45
C LYS A 300 -21.53 -34.83 -12.86
N SER A 301 -21.91 -35.91 -12.19
CA SER A 301 -23.12 -36.68 -12.48
C SER A 301 -24.36 -35.81 -12.31
N PHE A 302 -24.52 -35.16 -11.15
CA PHE A 302 -25.63 -34.25 -10.88
C PHE A 302 -25.74 -33.10 -11.90
N VAL A 303 -24.62 -32.46 -12.21
CA VAL A 303 -24.58 -31.36 -13.19
C VAL A 303 -24.97 -31.86 -14.57
N ASN A 304 -24.42 -33.01 -15.01
CA ASN A 304 -24.76 -33.60 -16.31
C ASN A 304 -26.24 -33.99 -16.40
N ASP A 305 -26.82 -34.54 -15.34
CA ASP A 305 -28.23 -34.89 -15.31
C ASP A 305 -29.10 -33.62 -15.43
N LYS A 306 -28.76 -32.54 -14.71
CA LYS A 306 -29.47 -31.25 -14.82
C LYS A 306 -29.29 -30.60 -16.21
N ILE A 307 -28.14 -30.71 -16.83
CA ILE A 307 -27.92 -30.24 -18.21
C ILE A 307 -28.83 -31.03 -19.17
N ARG A 308 -28.90 -32.35 -19.05
CA ARG A 308 -29.78 -33.18 -19.88
C ARG A 308 -31.26 -32.83 -19.72
N GLU A 309 -31.72 -32.56 -18.48
CA GLU A 309 -33.10 -32.18 -18.22
C GLU A 309 -33.51 -30.88 -18.94
N VAL A 310 -32.59 -29.93 -19.11
CA VAL A 310 -32.87 -28.62 -19.70
C VAL A 310 -32.39 -28.47 -21.13
N GLN A 311 -31.63 -29.41 -21.65
CA GLN A 311 -31.11 -29.40 -23.01
C GLN A 311 -32.24 -29.26 -24.05
N GLY A 312 -32.09 -28.36 -25.02
CA GLY A 312 -33.10 -28.03 -26.00
C GLY A 312 -34.17 -27.07 -25.50
N SER A 313 -34.19 -26.73 -24.20
CA SER A 313 -35.20 -25.83 -23.64
C SER A 313 -34.85 -24.34 -23.74
N PHE A 314 -33.55 -24.01 -23.77
CA PHE A 314 -33.06 -22.63 -23.75
C PHE A 314 -32.09 -22.31 -24.91
N GLU A 315 -31.45 -23.32 -25.50
CA GLU A 315 -30.57 -23.13 -26.65
C GLU A 315 -31.36 -22.54 -27.82
N GLU A 316 -30.74 -21.61 -28.54
CA GLU A 316 -31.36 -20.92 -29.69
C GLU A 316 -32.56 -20.04 -29.38
N LYS A 317 -33.02 -19.96 -28.15
CA LYS A 317 -34.11 -19.06 -27.75
C LYS A 317 -33.62 -17.67 -27.44
N ARG A 318 -34.02 -16.70 -28.26
CA ARG A 318 -33.59 -15.28 -28.15
C ARG A 318 -33.83 -14.69 -26.75
N GLN A 319 -34.85 -15.13 -26.01
CA GLN A 319 -35.14 -14.65 -24.66
C GLN A 319 -34.12 -15.03 -23.61
N TYR A 320 -33.32 -16.09 -23.85
CA TYR A 320 -32.26 -16.56 -22.97
C TYR A 320 -30.87 -16.12 -23.42
N THR A 321 -30.77 -15.42 -24.57
CA THR A 321 -29.50 -14.96 -25.11
C THR A 321 -29.10 -13.61 -24.51
N ILE A 322 -27.96 -13.56 -23.85
CA ILE A 322 -27.40 -12.30 -23.31
C ILE A 322 -26.42 -11.74 -24.35
N ARG A 323 -26.94 -10.93 -25.28
CA ARG A 323 -26.14 -10.38 -26.43
C ARG A 323 -24.88 -9.69 -26.03
N ARG A 324 -24.85 -9.02 -24.85
CA ARG A 324 -23.67 -8.30 -24.35
C ARG A 324 -22.46 -9.23 -24.12
N TYR A 325 -22.71 -10.48 -23.80
CA TYR A 325 -21.68 -11.47 -23.46
C TYR A 325 -21.60 -12.60 -24.47
N GLN A 326 -22.40 -12.57 -25.55
CA GLN A 326 -22.46 -13.61 -26.57
C GLN A 326 -22.80 -15.02 -25.99
N VAL A 327 -23.56 -15.09 -24.92
CA VAL A 327 -24.06 -16.31 -24.25
C VAL A 327 -25.55 -16.32 -24.18
#